data_a354bf49f03c43432bae233272ecfff1
#
_entry.id   a354bf49f03c43432bae233272ecfff1
#
_cell.length_a   1.000
_cell.length_b   1.000
_cell.length_c   1.000
_cell.angle_alpha   90.00
_cell.angle_beta   90.00
_cell.angle_gamma   90.00
#
_symmetry.space_group_name_H-M   'P 1'
#
loop_
_entity.id
_entity.type
_entity.pdbx_description
1 polymer ?
#
loop_
_entity_poly.entity_id
_entity_poly.type
_entity_poly.pdbx_seq_one_letter_code
_entity_poly.pdbx_strand_id
1 'polypeptide(L)'
;MDSGNASFTAPDFASEANLEADYPGEMFRLLEYFGVTACSDLHFLVLLALTIEERSAHWKHRTYQSVRLGLSINADANNPVDRKQLAGAILAHDFAMAFLPLSMLDKSRKLNQKEQKLMRTHIKSAASLIQRMQNWQEAEDMILAHHEKIDGTGYPGELIDSEICHGAKILAIVDTFTAQAGNIMHGVMELNRHAGTQFDPQWVEHFNAVVRKLYARELSSAIQ
;
A
#
# COMPACT_ATOMS: atom_id res chain seq x y z
N MET A 1 -5.12 37.78 -4.48
CA MET A 1 -5.26 36.42 -5.04
C MET A 1 -4.91 35.45 -3.94
N ASP A 2 -5.95 35.01 -3.25
CA ASP A 2 -5.85 34.24 -2.02
C ASP A 2 -5.50 32.80 -2.38
N SER A 3 -4.27 32.39 -2.13
CA SER A 3 -3.86 31.01 -2.20
C SER A 3 -4.42 30.32 -0.96
N GLY A 4 -5.64 29.81 -1.08
CA GLY A 4 -6.29 29.02 -0.06
C GLY A 4 -5.46 27.78 0.27
N ASN A 5 -4.71 27.91 1.34
CA ASN A 5 -4.09 26.78 2.04
C ASN A 5 -5.25 26.01 2.70
N ALA A 6 -5.87 25.10 1.95
CA ALA A 6 -6.84 24.18 2.52
C ALA A 6 -6.06 23.32 3.53
N SER A 7 -6.22 23.65 4.80
CA SER A 7 -5.73 22.83 5.89
C SER A 7 -6.33 21.44 5.72
N PHE A 8 -5.49 20.48 5.43
CA PHE A 8 -5.82 19.06 5.35
C PHE A 8 -6.24 18.60 6.76
N THR A 9 -7.50 18.83 7.11
CA THR A 9 -8.10 18.18 8.27
C THR A 9 -8.39 16.76 7.83
N ALA A 10 -7.60 15.80 8.34
CA ALA A 10 -7.89 14.39 8.11
C ALA A 10 -9.36 14.13 8.53
N PRO A 11 -10.19 13.54 7.66
CA PRO A 11 -11.54 13.15 8.06
C PRO A 11 -11.43 12.14 9.20
N ASP A 12 -12.48 12.03 9.99
CA ASP A 12 -12.67 10.89 10.89
C ASP A 12 -12.75 9.63 9.99
N PHE A 13 -11.60 9.01 9.76
CA PHE A 13 -11.54 7.76 9.03
C PHE A 13 -12.30 6.68 9.80
N ALA A 14 -12.88 5.75 9.04
CA ALA A 14 -13.73 4.70 9.59
C ALA A 14 -13.10 4.03 10.82
N SER A 15 -13.88 3.96 11.89
CA SER A 15 -13.52 3.15 13.07
C SER A 15 -13.54 1.66 12.69
N GLU A 16 -12.89 0.81 13.49
CA GLU A 16 -12.98 -0.64 13.30
C GLU A 16 -14.42 -1.14 13.23
N ALA A 17 -15.31 -0.59 14.08
CA ALA A 17 -16.73 -0.95 14.07
C ALA A 17 -17.42 -0.59 12.74
N ASN A 18 -17.08 0.54 12.13
CA ASN A 18 -17.63 0.92 10.82
C ASN A 18 -17.12 0.01 9.73
N LEU A 19 -15.82 -0.34 9.75
CA LEU A 19 -15.23 -1.28 8.81
C LEU A 19 -15.83 -2.69 8.95
N GLU A 20 -16.13 -3.14 10.16
CA GLU A 20 -16.81 -4.41 10.37
C GLU A 20 -18.26 -4.42 9.87
N ALA A 21 -18.95 -3.27 9.94
CA ALA A 21 -20.34 -3.16 9.51
C ALA A 21 -20.49 -3.03 7.98
N ASP A 22 -19.64 -2.27 7.32
CA ASP A 22 -19.75 -1.98 5.88
C ASP A 22 -18.38 -1.66 5.26
N TYR A 23 -17.49 -2.66 5.19
CA TYR A 23 -16.15 -2.45 4.66
C TYR A 23 -16.14 -1.95 3.21
N PRO A 24 -16.91 -2.51 2.25
CA PRO A 24 -16.92 -1.99 0.90
C PRO A 24 -17.36 -0.52 0.84
N GLY A 25 -18.41 -0.15 1.58
CA GLY A 25 -18.91 1.22 1.62
C GLY A 25 -17.88 2.19 2.20
N GLU A 26 -17.19 1.81 3.28
CA GLU A 26 -16.11 2.62 3.85
C GLU A 26 -14.93 2.77 2.90
N MET A 27 -14.57 1.73 2.15
CA MET A 27 -13.53 1.82 1.13
C MET A 27 -13.93 2.80 0.03
N PHE A 28 -15.18 2.77 -0.45
CA PHE A 28 -15.63 3.71 -1.47
C PHE A 28 -15.71 5.15 -0.96
N ARG A 29 -16.13 5.38 0.28
CA ARG A 29 -16.07 6.70 0.93
C ARG A 29 -14.64 7.24 1.01
N LEU A 30 -13.69 6.37 1.34
CA LEU A 30 -12.26 6.71 1.35
C LEU A 30 -11.76 7.09 -0.05
N LEU A 31 -12.08 6.30 -1.06
CA LEU A 31 -11.68 6.56 -2.45
C LEU A 31 -12.26 7.89 -2.96
N GLU A 32 -13.55 8.13 -2.70
CA GLU A 32 -14.24 9.38 -3.07
C GLU A 32 -13.61 10.59 -2.37
N TYR A 33 -13.27 10.47 -1.08
CA TYR A 33 -12.57 11.52 -0.36
C TYR A 33 -11.27 11.95 -1.05
N PHE A 34 -10.51 11.01 -1.59
CA PHE A 34 -9.32 11.30 -2.38
C PHE A 34 -9.62 11.65 -3.85
N GLY A 35 -10.88 11.82 -4.22
CA GLY A 35 -11.30 12.18 -5.57
C GLY A 35 -11.12 11.04 -6.58
N VAL A 36 -11.13 9.79 -6.12
CA VAL A 36 -11.12 8.61 -6.98
C VAL A 36 -12.56 8.22 -7.28
N THR A 37 -12.98 8.41 -8.53
CA THR A 37 -14.33 8.05 -8.96
C THR A 37 -14.49 6.53 -9.05
N ALA A 38 -15.53 6.01 -8.41
CA ALA A 38 -15.87 4.60 -8.47
C ALA A 38 -16.17 4.14 -9.91
N CYS A 39 -15.71 2.94 -10.24
CA CYS A 39 -16.00 2.26 -11.51
C CYS A 39 -16.10 0.74 -11.26
N SER A 40 -16.58 0.00 -12.26
CA SER A 40 -16.74 -1.47 -12.16
C SER A 40 -15.45 -2.18 -11.76
N ASP A 41 -14.33 -1.75 -12.31
CA ASP A 41 -13.02 -2.34 -12.01
C ASP A 41 -12.62 -2.13 -10.55
N LEU A 42 -12.80 -0.91 -10.02
CA LEU A 42 -12.53 -0.64 -8.60
C LEU A 42 -13.46 -1.43 -7.68
N HIS A 43 -14.74 -1.61 -8.03
CA HIS A 43 -15.64 -2.49 -7.29
C HIS A 43 -15.11 -3.92 -7.26
N PHE A 44 -14.70 -4.43 -8.41
CA PHE A 44 -14.11 -5.77 -8.50
C PHE A 44 -12.84 -5.88 -7.64
N LEU A 45 -11.91 -4.93 -7.74
CA LEU A 45 -10.66 -4.94 -6.97
C LEU A 45 -10.89 -4.83 -5.45
N VAL A 46 -11.85 -4.02 -5.01
CA VAL A 46 -12.23 -3.93 -3.59
C VAL A 46 -12.76 -5.26 -3.07
N LEU A 47 -13.68 -5.92 -3.79
CA LEU A 47 -14.20 -7.22 -3.39
C LEU A 47 -13.12 -8.31 -3.40
N LEU A 48 -12.21 -8.25 -4.36
CA LEU A 48 -11.08 -9.18 -4.44
C LEU A 48 -10.13 -9.01 -3.25
N ALA A 49 -9.78 -7.78 -2.91
CA ALA A 49 -8.93 -7.48 -1.75
C ALA A 49 -9.55 -7.97 -0.43
N LEU A 50 -10.87 -7.80 -0.26
CA LEU A 50 -11.60 -8.32 0.90
C LEU A 50 -11.49 -9.84 1.03
N THR A 51 -11.66 -10.59 -0.07
CA THR A 51 -11.56 -12.05 -0.03
C THR A 51 -10.17 -12.54 0.38
N ILE A 52 -9.14 -11.72 0.18
CA ILE A 52 -7.77 -12.02 0.61
C ILE A 52 -7.61 -11.75 2.10
N GLU A 53 -8.13 -10.63 2.59
CA GLU A 53 -8.04 -10.28 4.01
C GLU A 53 -8.74 -11.30 4.91
N GLU A 54 -9.87 -11.88 4.46
CA GLU A 54 -10.58 -12.91 5.21
C GLU A 54 -9.77 -14.21 5.41
N ARG A 55 -8.68 -14.40 4.67
CA ARG A 55 -7.84 -15.60 4.80
C ARG A 55 -6.98 -15.64 6.05
N SER A 56 -6.64 -14.49 6.62
CA SER A 56 -5.81 -14.41 7.84
C SER A 56 -6.23 -13.24 8.70
N ALA A 57 -6.40 -13.47 10.00
CA ALA A 57 -6.72 -12.42 10.96
C ALA A 57 -5.64 -11.31 10.99
N HIS A 58 -4.39 -11.62 10.62
CA HIS A 58 -3.31 -10.64 10.53
C HIS A 58 -3.47 -9.64 9.37
N TRP A 59 -4.36 -9.93 8.41
CA TRP A 59 -4.60 -9.08 7.25
C TRP A 59 -5.84 -8.21 7.38
N LYS A 60 -6.58 -8.38 8.47
CA LYS A 60 -7.83 -7.65 8.71
C LYS A 60 -7.60 -6.14 8.61
N HIS A 61 -8.38 -5.48 7.76
CA HIS A 61 -8.34 -4.03 7.48
C HIS A 61 -7.02 -3.50 6.89
N ARG A 62 -6.07 -4.38 6.53
CA ARG A 62 -4.77 -4.00 5.97
C ARG A 62 -4.93 -3.22 4.67
N THR A 63 -5.79 -3.66 3.77
CA THR A 63 -6.01 -3.00 2.48
C THR A 63 -6.59 -1.61 2.64
N TYR A 64 -7.56 -1.43 3.55
CA TYR A 64 -8.10 -0.10 3.86
C TYR A 64 -7.00 0.85 4.35
N GLN A 65 -6.17 0.39 5.28
CA GLN A 65 -5.04 1.16 5.80
C GLN A 65 -4.02 1.46 4.69
N SER A 66 -3.75 0.50 3.81
CA SER A 66 -2.84 0.66 2.67
C SER A 66 -3.34 1.72 1.68
N VAL A 67 -4.61 1.67 1.29
CA VAL A 67 -5.21 2.67 0.40
C VAL A 67 -5.19 4.05 1.06
N ARG A 68 -5.60 4.15 2.32
CA ARG A 68 -5.56 5.41 3.07
C ARG A 68 -4.16 6.00 3.11
N LEU A 69 -3.17 5.21 3.49
CA LEU A 69 -1.78 5.65 3.62
C LEU A 69 -1.20 6.05 2.25
N GLY A 70 -1.34 5.21 1.23
CA GLY A 70 -0.77 5.47 -0.08
C GLY A 70 -1.33 6.72 -0.76
N LEU A 71 -2.66 6.90 -0.71
CA LEU A 71 -3.29 8.11 -1.25
C LEU A 71 -2.94 9.36 -0.42
N SER A 72 -2.77 9.23 0.90
CA SER A 72 -2.31 10.34 1.76
C SER A 72 -0.87 10.75 1.44
N ILE A 73 0.04 9.80 1.22
CA ILE A 73 1.43 10.06 0.82
C ILE A 73 1.46 10.78 -0.53
N ASN A 74 0.70 10.29 -1.50
CA ASN A 74 0.59 10.91 -2.81
C ASN A 74 0.03 12.34 -2.73
N ALA A 75 -0.99 12.57 -1.88
CA ALA A 75 -1.57 13.88 -1.66
C ALA A 75 -0.59 14.85 -0.96
N ASP A 76 0.19 14.39 0.01
CA ASP A 76 1.23 15.21 0.68
C ASP A 76 2.33 15.65 -0.32
N ALA A 77 2.60 14.84 -1.35
CA ALA A 77 3.50 15.14 -2.47
C ALA A 77 2.82 15.89 -3.64
N ASN A 78 1.62 16.46 -3.45
CA ASN A 78 0.83 17.15 -4.49
C ASN A 78 0.35 16.27 -5.65
N ASN A 79 0.08 14.99 -5.40
CA ASN A 79 -0.50 14.02 -6.34
C ASN A 79 0.30 13.84 -7.66
N PRO A 80 1.61 13.54 -7.61
CA PRO A 80 2.37 13.29 -8.84
C PRO A 80 2.00 11.97 -9.53
N VAL A 81 1.29 11.06 -8.83
CA VAL A 81 0.80 9.78 -9.34
C VAL A 81 -0.71 9.85 -9.55
N ASP A 82 -1.23 9.27 -10.62
CA ASP A 82 -2.67 9.16 -10.81
C ASP A 82 -3.31 8.37 -9.66
N ARG A 83 -4.28 9.00 -8.99
CA ARG A 83 -4.88 8.47 -7.77
C ARG A 83 -5.66 7.18 -8.00
N LYS A 84 -6.30 7.05 -9.16
CA LYS A 84 -7.06 5.84 -9.53
C LYS A 84 -6.09 4.68 -9.78
N GLN A 85 -5.02 4.93 -10.52
CA GLN A 85 -3.98 3.93 -10.81
C GLN A 85 -3.31 3.45 -9.52
N LEU A 86 -2.94 4.39 -8.63
CA LEU A 86 -2.33 4.06 -7.35
C LEU A 86 -3.28 3.24 -6.45
N ALA A 87 -4.55 3.65 -6.35
CA ALA A 87 -5.55 2.90 -5.60
C ALA A 87 -5.73 1.48 -6.17
N GLY A 88 -5.82 1.34 -7.49
CA GLY A 88 -5.91 0.03 -8.15
C GLY A 88 -4.70 -0.85 -7.92
N ALA A 89 -3.50 -0.29 -7.98
CA ALA A 89 -2.26 -1.01 -7.68
C ALA A 89 -2.25 -1.52 -6.23
N ILE A 90 -2.61 -0.66 -5.25
CA ILE A 90 -2.67 -1.03 -3.83
C ILE A 90 -3.73 -2.12 -3.59
N LEU A 91 -4.90 -2.03 -4.23
CA LEU A 91 -5.96 -3.03 -4.09
C LEU A 91 -5.57 -4.39 -4.68
N ALA A 92 -4.76 -4.41 -5.74
CA ALA A 92 -4.48 -5.61 -6.52
C ALA A 92 -3.14 -6.29 -6.21
N HIS A 93 -2.14 -5.59 -5.65
CA HIS A 93 -0.76 -6.10 -5.59
C HIS A 93 -0.63 -7.46 -4.91
N ASP A 94 -1.38 -7.69 -3.85
CA ASP A 94 -1.32 -8.90 -3.04
C ASP A 94 -2.40 -9.96 -3.40
N PHE A 95 -3.24 -9.72 -4.44
CA PHE A 95 -4.36 -10.64 -4.70
C PHE A 95 -3.89 -12.08 -4.92
N ALA A 96 -2.74 -12.28 -5.52
CA ALA A 96 -2.19 -13.60 -5.81
C ALA A 96 -1.71 -14.35 -4.54
N MET A 97 -1.59 -13.68 -3.41
CA MET A 97 -1.37 -14.31 -2.11
C MET A 97 -2.52 -15.26 -1.74
N ALA A 98 -3.73 -15.05 -2.31
CA ALA A 98 -4.85 -15.95 -2.16
C ALA A 98 -4.56 -17.39 -2.64
N PHE A 99 -3.62 -17.57 -3.55
CA PHE A 99 -3.25 -18.87 -4.11
C PHE A 99 -2.06 -19.53 -3.38
N LEU A 100 -1.44 -18.82 -2.43
CA LEU A 100 -0.34 -19.37 -1.66
C LEU A 100 -0.85 -20.17 -0.44
N PRO A 101 -0.12 -21.22 -0.02
CA PRO A 101 -0.50 -21.99 1.16
C PRO A 101 -0.52 -21.14 2.42
N LEU A 102 -1.59 -21.18 3.22
CA LEU A 102 -1.68 -20.48 4.51
C LEU A 102 -0.52 -20.86 5.43
N SER A 103 -0.13 -22.13 5.43
CA SER A 103 1.05 -22.61 6.18
C SER A 103 2.37 -21.93 5.81
N MET A 104 2.41 -21.24 4.67
CA MET A 104 3.55 -20.43 4.26
C MET A 104 3.38 -18.95 4.67
N LEU A 105 2.14 -18.43 4.59
CA LEU A 105 1.82 -17.03 4.89
C LEU A 105 1.88 -16.74 6.40
N ASP A 106 1.41 -17.68 7.24
CA ASP A 106 1.34 -17.53 8.70
C ASP A 106 2.63 -18.00 9.42
N LYS A 107 3.74 -18.16 8.69
CA LYS A 107 4.99 -18.62 9.30
C LYS A 107 5.68 -17.53 10.11
N SER A 108 6.05 -17.88 11.34
CA SER A 108 6.91 -17.05 12.20
C SER A 108 8.41 -17.13 11.85
N ARG A 109 8.81 -18.07 10.97
CA ARG A 109 10.20 -18.25 10.52
C ARG A 109 10.43 -17.65 9.12
N LYS A 110 11.70 -17.39 8.80
CA LYS A 110 12.10 -17.01 7.44
C LYS A 110 11.71 -18.10 6.43
N LEU A 111 11.25 -17.67 5.26
CA LEU A 111 10.95 -18.55 4.14
C LEU A 111 12.23 -19.19 3.60
N ASN A 112 12.18 -20.48 3.25
CA ASN A 112 13.27 -21.12 2.52
C ASN A 112 13.29 -20.66 1.04
N GLN A 113 14.33 -21.08 0.29
CA GLN A 113 14.50 -20.63 -1.10
C GLN A 113 13.33 -21.00 -2.02
N LYS A 114 12.72 -22.19 -1.85
CA LYS A 114 11.57 -22.62 -2.66
C LYS A 114 10.34 -21.77 -2.33
N GLU A 115 10.11 -21.50 -1.05
CA GLU A 115 9.02 -20.66 -0.57
C GLU A 115 9.20 -19.19 -1.02
N GLN A 116 10.42 -18.65 -0.98
CA GLN A 116 10.74 -17.33 -1.49
C GLN A 116 10.47 -17.25 -3.00
N LYS A 117 10.88 -18.25 -3.78
CA LYS A 117 10.61 -18.31 -5.21
C LYS A 117 9.09 -18.35 -5.48
N LEU A 118 8.35 -19.13 -4.71
CA LEU A 118 6.90 -19.19 -4.82
C LEU A 118 6.25 -17.85 -4.42
N MET A 119 6.70 -17.24 -3.31
CA MET A 119 6.25 -15.92 -2.87
C MET A 119 6.41 -14.87 -3.99
N ARG A 120 7.56 -14.82 -4.64
CA ARG A 120 7.84 -13.86 -5.72
C ARG A 120 6.91 -14.00 -6.94
N THR A 121 6.20 -15.13 -7.09
CA THR A 121 5.26 -15.29 -8.22
C THR A 121 4.04 -14.39 -8.11
N HIS A 122 3.69 -13.91 -6.89
CA HIS A 122 2.51 -13.05 -6.71
C HIS A 122 2.59 -11.78 -7.55
N ILE A 123 3.78 -11.19 -7.73
CA ILE A 123 3.97 -9.97 -8.51
C ILE A 123 3.46 -10.15 -9.94
N LYS A 124 3.98 -11.17 -10.65
CA LYS A 124 3.58 -11.44 -12.04
C LYS A 124 2.12 -11.83 -12.15
N SER A 125 1.60 -12.55 -11.15
CA SER A 125 0.19 -12.94 -11.13
C SER A 125 -0.74 -11.75 -10.92
N ALA A 126 -0.37 -10.82 -10.04
CA ALA A 126 -1.11 -9.58 -9.81
C ALA A 126 -1.06 -8.66 -11.05
N ALA A 127 0.11 -8.46 -11.63
CA ALA A 127 0.27 -7.69 -12.87
C ALA A 127 -0.56 -8.30 -14.01
N SER A 128 -0.55 -9.63 -14.17
CA SER A 128 -1.33 -10.32 -15.21
C SER A 128 -2.85 -10.19 -15.04
N LEU A 129 -3.34 -9.98 -13.82
CA LEU A 129 -4.75 -9.66 -13.59
C LEU A 129 -5.05 -8.25 -14.12
N ILE A 130 -4.28 -7.27 -13.68
CA ILE A 130 -4.45 -5.86 -14.06
C ILE A 130 -4.28 -5.66 -15.55
N GLN A 131 -3.33 -6.33 -16.20
CA GLN A 131 -3.08 -6.28 -17.63
C GLN A 131 -4.32 -6.66 -18.48
N ARG A 132 -5.23 -7.46 -17.93
CA ARG A 132 -6.50 -7.82 -18.61
C ARG A 132 -7.58 -6.75 -18.49
N MET A 133 -7.36 -5.75 -17.63
CA MET A 133 -8.26 -4.62 -17.44
C MET A 133 -7.81 -3.46 -18.34
N GLN A 134 -8.76 -2.72 -18.90
CA GLN A 134 -8.42 -1.61 -19.80
C GLN A 134 -8.04 -0.36 -19.00
N ASN A 135 -6.99 0.36 -19.46
CA ASN A 135 -6.56 1.63 -18.89
C ASN A 135 -6.00 1.51 -17.44
N TRP A 136 -5.22 0.44 -17.18
CA TRP A 136 -4.57 0.20 -15.90
C TRP A 136 -3.04 -0.02 -16.01
N GLN A 137 -2.43 0.53 -17.09
CA GLN A 137 -1.01 0.32 -17.38
C GLN A 137 -0.09 0.83 -16.27
N GLU A 138 -0.38 2.03 -15.73
CA GLU A 138 0.44 2.57 -14.63
C GLU A 138 0.33 1.72 -13.36
N ALA A 139 -0.86 1.19 -13.06
CA ALA A 139 -1.04 0.27 -11.93
C ALA A 139 -0.28 -1.05 -12.14
N GLU A 140 -0.22 -1.58 -13.37
CA GLU A 140 0.59 -2.74 -13.72
C GLU A 140 2.07 -2.48 -13.43
N ASP A 141 2.61 -1.35 -13.92
CA ASP A 141 4.01 -0.96 -13.70
C ASP A 141 4.34 -0.81 -12.20
N MET A 142 3.43 -0.21 -11.42
CA MET A 142 3.57 -0.11 -9.96
C MET A 142 3.65 -1.48 -9.31
N ILE A 143 2.77 -2.41 -9.69
CA ILE A 143 2.75 -3.78 -9.15
C ILE A 143 4.02 -4.53 -9.54
N LEU A 144 4.49 -4.40 -10.78
CA LEU A 144 5.70 -5.09 -11.23
C LEU A 144 6.95 -4.65 -10.47
N ALA A 145 7.02 -3.37 -10.04
CA ALA A 145 8.22 -2.78 -9.46
C ALA A 145 8.16 -2.57 -7.92
N HIS A 146 7.06 -2.92 -7.22
CA HIS A 146 6.92 -2.57 -5.78
C HIS A 146 7.89 -3.31 -4.83
N HIS A 147 8.54 -4.36 -5.29
CA HIS A 147 9.61 -5.05 -4.55
C HIS A 147 11.01 -4.72 -5.10
N GLU A 148 11.10 -3.76 -6.02
CA GLU A 148 12.40 -3.19 -6.38
C GLU A 148 12.95 -2.32 -5.25
N LYS A 149 14.24 -2.10 -5.25
CA LYS A 149 14.95 -1.27 -4.30
C LYS A 149 15.77 -0.25 -5.04
N ILE A 150 15.84 0.97 -4.54
CA ILE A 150 16.55 2.05 -5.23
C ILE A 150 18.05 1.77 -5.44
N ASP A 151 18.63 0.84 -4.64
CA ASP A 151 20.03 0.39 -4.78
C ASP A 151 20.23 -0.74 -5.81
N GLY A 152 19.18 -1.16 -6.54
CA GLY A 152 19.23 -2.21 -7.55
C GLY A 152 19.28 -3.65 -7.01
N THR A 153 19.14 -3.84 -5.67
CA THR A 153 19.15 -5.19 -5.06
C THR A 153 17.75 -5.80 -4.92
N GLY A 154 16.74 -5.16 -5.53
CA GLY A 154 15.34 -5.58 -5.52
C GLY A 154 15.04 -6.73 -6.48
N TYR A 155 13.78 -6.95 -6.76
CA TYR A 155 13.30 -7.93 -7.72
C TYR A 155 11.93 -7.51 -8.28
N PRO A 156 11.49 -7.97 -9.45
CA PRO A 156 12.11 -8.99 -10.31
C PRO A 156 13.10 -8.44 -11.36
N GLY A 157 13.19 -7.11 -11.53
CA GLY A 157 13.94 -6.47 -12.62
C GLY A 157 15.32 -5.95 -12.22
N GLU A 158 15.64 -5.92 -10.92
CA GLU A 158 16.85 -5.31 -10.35
C GLU A 158 17.01 -3.84 -10.78
N LEU A 159 15.87 -3.13 -10.81
CA LEU A 159 15.77 -1.73 -11.23
C LEU A 159 16.44 -0.80 -10.20
N ILE A 160 17.11 0.23 -10.69
CA ILE A 160 17.69 1.30 -9.87
C ILE A 160 16.68 2.46 -9.71
N ASP A 161 16.97 3.39 -8.80
CA ASP A 161 16.10 4.49 -8.42
C ASP A 161 15.39 5.21 -9.58
N SER A 162 16.13 5.60 -10.63
CA SER A 162 15.60 6.32 -11.78
C SER A 162 14.69 5.49 -12.69
N GLU A 163 14.69 4.17 -12.55
CA GLU A 163 13.89 3.24 -13.34
C GLU A 163 12.60 2.83 -12.61
N ILE A 164 12.51 3.09 -11.31
CA ILE A 164 11.34 2.76 -10.49
C ILE A 164 10.35 3.93 -10.51
N CYS A 165 9.13 3.71 -10.99
CA CYS A 165 8.10 4.74 -11.01
C CYS A 165 7.69 5.17 -9.59
N HIS A 166 7.24 6.41 -9.44
CA HIS A 166 6.85 6.97 -8.14
C HIS A 166 5.77 6.15 -7.43
N GLY A 167 4.78 5.65 -8.16
CA GLY A 167 3.73 4.82 -7.59
C GLY A 167 4.24 3.51 -6.99
N ALA A 168 5.24 2.87 -7.61
CA ALA A 168 5.88 1.67 -7.06
C ALA A 168 6.67 2.00 -5.78
N LYS A 169 7.35 3.14 -5.72
CA LYS A 169 8.05 3.62 -4.51
C LYS A 169 7.06 3.85 -3.35
N ILE A 170 5.90 4.46 -3.63
CA ILE A 170 4.82 4.61 -2.63
C ILE A 170 4.31 3.23 -2.19
N LEU A 171 4.00 2.35 -3.13
CA LEU A 171 3.47 1.02 -2.83
C LEU A 171 4.44 0.19 -1.99
N ALA A 172 5.75 0.23 -2.27
CA ALA A 172 6.78 -0.44 -1.48
C ALA A 172 6.80 0.03 0.00
N ILE A 173 6.66 1.34 0.24
CA ILE A 173 6.57 1.93 1.57
C ILE A 173 5.30 1.46 2.29
N VAL A 174 4.16 1.54 1.60
CA VAL A 174 2.85 1.17 2.14
C VAL A 174 2.80 -0.30 2.51
N ASP A 175 3.24 -1.17 1.62
CA ASP A 175 3.28 -2.63 1.84
C ASP A 175 4.17 -2.98 3.03
N THR A 176 5.39 -2.43 3.09
CA THR A 176 6.31 -2.64 4.22
C THR A 176 5.73 -2.18 5.54
N PHE A 177 5.10 -1.00 5.58
CA PHE A 177 4.52 -0.45 6.81
C PHE A 177 3.32 -1.26 7.30
N THR A 178 2.38 -1.57 6.42
CA THR A 178 1.14 -2.27 6.80
C THR A 178 1.38 -3.76 7.10
N ALA A 179 2.47 -4.35 6.62
CA ALA A 179 2.90 -5.70 6.99
C ALA A 179 3.35 -5.83 8.46
N GLN A 180 3.60 -4.74 9.19
CA GLN A 180 4.06 -4.75 10.58
C GLN A 180 2.94 -5.01 11.62
N ALA A 181 1.75 -5.43 11.18
CA ALA A 181 0.64 -5.88 12.04
C ALA A 181 0.33 -4.91 13.21
N GLY A 182 0.22 -3.61 12.91
CA GLY A 182 -0.16 -2.59 13.89
C GLY A 182 0.98 -2.05 14.77
N ASN A 183 2.21 -2.53 14.62
CA ASN A 183 3.36 -1.93 15.31
C ASN A 183 3.89 -0.71 14.54
N ILE A 184 3.19 0.42 14.69
CA ILE A 184 3.47 1.68 14.00
C ILE A 184 4.92 2.10 14.18
N MET A 185 5.44 2.05 15.42
CA MET A 185 6.81 2.48 15.73
C MET A 185 7.84 1.63 15.02
N HIS A 186 7.64 0.30 14.99
CA HIS A 186 8.54 -0.61 14.28
C HIS A 186 8.52 -0.33 12.77
N GLY A 187 7.35 -0.13 12.17
CA GLY A 187 7.23 0.22 10.75
C GLY A 187 7.92 1.53 10.39
N VAL A 188 7.75 2.58 11.23
CA VAL A 188 8.44 3.87 11.05
C VAL A 188 9.96 3.69 11.13
N MET A 189 10.46 2.96 12.13
CA MET A 189 11.90 2.72 12.30
C MET A 189 12.49 1.93 11.12
N GLU A 190 11.80 0.92 10.63
CA GLU A 190 12.23 0.09 9.52
C GLU A 190 12.37 0.89 8.23
N LEU A 191 11.36 1.69 7.89
CA LEU A 191 11.39 2.54 6.70
C LEU A 191 12.50 3.60 6.77
N ASN A 192 12.66 4.25 7.91
CA ASN A 192 13.72 5.25 8.08
C ASN A 192 15.12 4.64 8.07
N ARG A 193 15.31 3.42 8.61
CA ARG A 193 16.59 2.70 8.58
C ARG A 193 17.04 2.40 7.16
N HIS A 194 16.10 2.11 6.26
CA HIS A 194 16.38 1.69 4.89
C HIS A 194 16.15 2.80 3.86
N ALA A 195 15.92 4.05 4.30
CA ALA A 195 15.91 5.21 3.42
C ALA A 195 17.29 5.41 2.78
N GLY A 196 17.33 5.60 1.47
CA GLY A 196 18.58 5.72 0.69
C GLY A 196 19.19 4.40 0.22
N THR A 197 18.58 3.26 0.58
CA THR A 197 18.99 1.93 0.11
C THR A 197 17.82 1.17 -0.51
N GLN A 198 16.85 0.78 0.30
CA GLN A 198 15.64 0.13 -0.18
C GLN A 198 14.60 1.15 -0.65
N PHE A 199 14.40 2.21 0.13
CA PHE A 199 13.35 3.20 -0.09
C PHE A 199 13.94 4.55 -0.50
N ASP A 200 13.27 5.23 -1.40
CA ASP A 200 13.59 6.59 -1.80
C ASP A 200 13.39 7.55 -0.61
N PRO A 201 14.44 8.31 -0.18
CA PRO A 201 14.37 9.19 0.97
C PRO A 201 13.26 10.25 0.88
N GLN A 202 12.95 10.76 -0.30
CA GLN A 202 11.90 11.76 -0.49
C GLN A 202 10.53 11.17 -0.16
N TRP A 203 10.25 9.95 -0.62
CA TRP A 203 9.00 9.26 -0.32
C TRP A 203 8.90 8.84 1.15
N VAL A 204 10.02 8.49 1.79
CA VAL A 204 10.06 8.25 3.24
C VAL A 204 9.78 9.55 4.03
N GLU A 205 10.21 10.72 3.55
CA GLU A 205 9.89 12.00 4.17
C GLU A 205 8.39 12.31 4.10
N HIS A 206 7.75 12.14 2.94
CA HIS A 206 6.29 12.26 2.79
C HIS A 206 5.54 11.26 3.67
N PHE A 207 6.00 10.00 3.72
CA PHE A 207 5.45 9.00 4.63
C PHE A 207 5.53 9.46 6.09
N ASN A 208 6.68 9.94 6.55
CA ASN A 208 6.85 10.43 7.93
C ASN A 208 5.92 11.61 8.25
N ALA A 209 5.72 12.54 7.30
CA ALA A 209 4.80 13.66 7.47
C ALA A 209 3.35 13.18 7.62
N VAL A 210 2.94 12.21 6.81
CA VAL A 210 1.59 11.63 6.83
C VAL A 210 1.35 10.82 8.10
N VAL A 211 2.29 9.94 8.49
CA VAL A 211 2.15 9.09 9.68
C VAL A 211 2.05 9.91 10.96
N ARG A 212 2.82 11.00 11.09
CA ARG A 212 2.68 11.93 12.22
C ARG A 212 1.28 12.53 12.33
N LYS A 213 0.61 12.80 11.20
CA LYS A 213 -0.76 13.32 11.18
C LYS A 213 -1.80 12.24 11.50
N LEU A 214 -1.66 11.07 10.87
CA LEU A 214 -2.64 9.98 10.97
C LEU A 214 -2.60 9.25 12.31
N TYR A 215 -1.41 9.11 12.91
CA TYR A 215 -1.15 8.30 14.11
C TYR A 215 -0.59 9.13 15.27
N ALA A 216 -0.95 10.43 15.35
CA ALA A 216 -0.44 11.36 16.36
C ALA A 216 -0.70 10.88 17.80
N ARG A 217 -1.84 10.25 18.07
CA ARG A 217 -2.23 9.74 19.40
C ARG A 217 -1.37 8.55 19.80
N GLU A 218 -1.22 7.57 18.90
CA GLU A 218 -0.46 6.34 19.12
C GLU A 218 1.04 6.63 19.28
N LEU A 219 1.59 7.53 18.47
CA LEU A 219 2.99 7.94 18.58
C LEU A 219 3.28 8.70 19.88
N SER A 220 2.33 9.50 20.39
CA SER A 220 2.49 10.22 21.65
C SER A 220 2.49 9.29 22.87
N SER A 221 1.72 8.18 22.83
CA SER A 221 1.67 7.21 23.92
C SER A 221 2.89 6.28 23.97
N ALA A 222 3.60 6.11 22.88
CA ALA A 222 4.80 5.25 22.80
C ALA A 222 6.11 5.94 23.30
N ILE A 223 6.06 7.25 23.56
CA ILE A 223 7.21 8.06 24.01
C ILE A 223 7.18 8.26 25.56
N GLN A 224 6.10 7.90 26.22
CA GLN A 224 5.95 7.93 27.68
C GLN A 224 6.31 6.57 28.31
#